data_bc66d86c1f6e814ef48cce0cfb89e4d0
#
_entry.id   bc66d86c1f6e814ef48cce0cfb89e4d0
#
_cell.length_a   1.000
_cell.length_b   1.000
_cell.length_c   1.000
_cell.angle_alpha   90.00
_cell.angle_beta   90.00
_cell.angle_gamma   90.00
#
_symmetry.space_group_name_H-M   'P 1'
#
loop_
_entity.id
_entity.type
_entity.pdbx_description
1 polymer ?
#
loop_
_entity_poly.entity_id
_entity_poly.type
_entity_poly.pdbx_seq_one_letter_code
_entity_poly.pdbx_strand_id
1 'polypeptide(L)'
;MDLDPSAWYRLGMREIVPGILTWPSYSARFGYDFNGFLVRRPDGNLVVDPVDPSEDDLAAITREGVARIVLTNRNHFRAAARLREHTGARVAVHPADAAFVRDKGVPVDDALTHGERIGPFVVVPAPGKSPGEIALHWPDKRILVVGDACVGTPPGGLSLLPPAVIDAPDELRRSLRRIAAELDFDTLLLADGESVLRGGRAALQRLVATFDGSAPTPVAMPRQP
;
A
#
# COMPACT_ATOMS: atom_id res chain seq x y z
N MET A 1 -21.02 19.17 13.96
CA MET A 1 -20.37 19.89 12.85
C MET A 1 -19.82 18.79 11.95
N ASP A 2 -20.67 18.36 10.99
CA ASP A 2 -20.28 17.33 10.03
C ASP A 2 -19.18 17.90 9.15
N LEU A 3 -17.96 17.42 9.35
CA LEU A 3 -16.87 17.73 8.46
C LEU A 3 -17.20 17.06 7.11
N ASP A 4 -17.34 17.89 6.08
CA ASP A 4 -17.52 17.44 4.71
C ASP A 4 -16.39 16.43 4.38
N PRO A 5 -16.68 15.15 4.14
CA PRO A 5 -15.65 14.15 3.81
C PRO A 5 -14.80 14.58 2.61
N SER A 6 -15.35 15.42 1.71
CA SER A 6 -14.62 15.95 0.56
C SER A 6 -13.54 16.98 0.92
N ALA A 7 -13.54 17.53 2.14
CA ALA A 7 -12.53 18.51 2.56
C ALA A 7 -11.12 17.89 2.66
N TRP A 8 -11.01 16.58 2.90
CA TRP A 8 -9.73 15.86 2.94
C TRP A 8 -9.10 15.68 1.56
N TYR A 9 -9.91 15.65 0.49
CA TYR A 9 -9.45 15.51 -0.92
C TYR A 9 -8.81 16.77 -1.49
N ARG A 10 -8.95 17.92 -0.81
CA ARG A 10 -8.34 19.18 -1.22
C ARG A 10 -6.92 19.36 -0.70
N LEU A 11 -6.44 18.45 0.13
CA LEU A 11 -5.07 18.44 0.63
C LEU A 11 -4.23 17.59 -0.34
N GLY A 12 -3.67 18.20 -1.38
CA GLY A 12 -2.76 17.57 -2.32
C GLY A 12 -1.66 16.71 -1.66
N MET A 13 -0.65 16.33 -2.39
CA MET A 13 0.46 15.52 -1.88
C MET A 13 1.01 16.07 -0.57
N ARG A 14 1.05 15.25 0.49
CA ARG A 14 1.49 15.62 1.84
C ARG A 14 2.43 14.60 2.45
N GLU A 15 3.31 15.05 3.31
CA GLU A 15 4.17 14.15 4.09
C GLU A 15 3.34 13.44 5.17
N ILE A 16 3.39 12.09 5.17
CA ILE A 16 2.64 11.24 6.11
C ILE A 16 3.55 10.72 7.23
N VAL A 17 4.80 10.43 6.91
CA VAL A 17 5.90 10.15 7.85
C VAL A 17 7.18 10.78 7.28
N PRO A 18 8.20 11.08 8.11
CA PRO A 18 9.41 11.76 7.63
C PRO A 18 10.06 11.08 6.42
N GLY A 19 10.05 11.80 5.27
CA GLY A 19 10.61 11.33 4.00
C GLY A 19 9.64 10.51 3.15
N ILE A 20 8.38 10.30 3.55
CA ILE A 20 7.36 9.65 2.75
C ILE A 20 6.15 10.57 2.60
N LEU A 21 5.82 10.89 1.35
CA LEU A 21 4.63 11.64 0.99
C LEU A 21 3.57 10.70 0.45
N THR A 22 2.30 11.08 0.61
CA THR A 22 1.16 10.38 0.01
C THR A 22 0.24 11.36 -0.71
N TRP A 23 -0.43 10.88 -1.72
CA TRP A 23 -1.57 11.53 -2.34
C TRP A 23 -2.70 10.50 -2.46
N PRO A 24 -3.87 10.77 -1.91
CA PRO A 24 -5.00 9.87 -1.97
C PRO A 24 -5.83 10.11 -3.24
N SER A 25 -6.50 9.06 -3.70
CA SER A 25 -7.53 9.10 -4.73
C SER A 25 -8.77 8.36 -4.22
N TYR A 26 -9.87 9.09 -4.01
CA TYR A 26 -11.08 8.48 -3.47
C TYR A 26 -11.77 7.54 -4.45
N SER A 27 -12.10 6.38 -3.97
CA SER A 27 -12.89 5.41 -4.70
C SER A 27 -14.34 5.38 -4.20
N ALA A 28 -15.26 6.02 -4.96
CA ALA A 28 -16.68 5.98 -4.65
C ALA A 28 -17.26 4.56 -4.66
N ARG A 29 -16.65 3.65 -5.42
CA ARG A 29 -17.05 2.24 -5.49
C ARG A 29 -16.77 1.49 -4.19
N PHE A 30 -15.65 1.79 -3.54
CA PHE A 30 -15.19 1.08 -2.35
C PHE A 30 -15.44 1.87 -1.05
N GLY A 31 -15.68 3.18 -1.15
CA GLY A 31 -15.97 4.04 -0.01
C GLY A 31 -14.75 4.42 0.82
N TYR A 32 -13.54 4.27 0.26
CA TYR A 32 -12.27 4.66 0.90
C TYR A 32 -11.25 5.15 -0.13
N ASP A 33 -10.14 5.70 0.37
CA ASP A 33 -9.06 6.21 -0.44
C ASP A 33 -8.13 5.09 -0.91
N PHE A 34 -7.69 5.19 -2.16
CA PHE A 34 -6.47 4.56 -2.65
C PHE A 34 -5.30 5.51 -2.43
N ASN A 35 -4.15 4.98 -2.01
CA ASN A 35 -2.98 5.78 -1.66
C ASN A 35 -1.79 5.43 -2.55
N GLY A 36 -1.18 6.47 -3.15
CA GLY A 36 0.16 6.41 -3.71
C GLY A 36 1.17 6.96 -2.71
N PHE A 37 2.39 6.43 -2.72
CA PHE A 37 3.46 6.91 -1.84
C PHE A 37 4.68 7.35 -2.64
N LEU A 38 5.25 8.52 -2.30
CA LEU A 38 6.54 8.97 -2.79
C LEU A 38 7.54 8.93 -1.64
N VAL A 39 8.61 8.16 -1.82
CA VAL A 39 9.68 7.99 -0.83
C VAL A 39 10.89 8.80 -1.28
N ARG A 40 11.21 9.86 -0.53
CA ARG A 40 12.36 10.73 -0.80
C ARG A 40 13.66 10.02 -0.49
N ARG A 41 14.63 10.12 -1.41
CA ARG A 41 15.94 9.50 -1.30
C ARG A 41 17.03 10.31 -2.01
N PRO A 42 18.25 10.34 -1.44
CA PRO A 42 19.38 11.04 -2.07
C PRO A 42 19.78 10.49 -3.45
N ASP A 43 19.60 9.17 -3.65
CA ASP A 43 20.00 8.44 -4.86
C ASP A 43 18.83 8.19 -5.84
N GLY A 44 17.73 8.93 -5.69
CA GLY A 44 16.55 8.87 -6.56
C GLY A 44 15.30 8.39 -5.85
N ASN A 45 14.23 9.17 -5.96
CA ASN A 45 12.97 8.91 -5.28
C ASN A 45 12.27 7.67 -5.85
N LEU A 46 11.51 6.99 -4.97
CA LEU A 46 10.63 5.88 -5.35
C LEU A 46 9.18 6.34 -5.27
N VAL A 47 8.38 5.90 -6.21
CA VAL A 47 6.92 5.92 -6.09
C VAL A 47 6.44 4.49 -5.87
N VAL A 48 5.59 4.27 -4.88
CA VAL A 48 4.99 2.96 -4.59
C VAL A 48 3.49 3.05 -4.83
N ASP A 49 2.95 2.10 -5.59
CA ASP A 49 1.52 1.90 -5.87
C ASP A 49 0.81 3.19 -6.33
N PRO A 50 1.25 3.83 -7.43
CA PRO A 50 0.71 5.12 -7.84
C PRO A 50 -0.78 5.06 -8.13
N VAL A 51 -1.52 6.00 -7.55
CA VAL A 51 -2.92 6.29 -7.88
C VAL A 51 -3.01 7.53 -8.75
N ASP A 52 -4.13 7.75 -9.43
CA ASP A 52 -4.29 8.92 -10.31
C ASP A 52 -4.09 10.21 -9.53
N PRO A 53 -3.01 10.96 -9.83
CA PRO A 53 -2.76 12.24 -9.21
C PRO A 53 -3.61 13.34 -9.83
N SER A 54 -3.96 14.37 -9.06
CA SER A 54 -4.40 15.65 -9.62
C SER A 54 -3.28 16.27 -10.47
N GLU A 55 -3.59 17.28 -11.27
CA GLU A 55 -2.56 17.99 -12.05
C GLU A 55 -1.51 18.65 -11.14
N ASP A 56 -1.93 19.18 -10.00
CA ASP A 56 -1.03 19.79 -9.01
C ASP A 56 -0.13 18.72 -8.36
N ASP A 57 -0.68 17.56 -8.01
CA ASP A 57 0.09 16.44 -7.46
C ASP A 57 1.06 15.88 -8.50
N LEU A 58 0.62 15.73 -9.76
CA LEU A 58 1.49 15.29 -10.85
C LEU A 58 2.67 16.25 -11.05
N ALA A 59 2.40 17.55 -11.06
CA ALA A 59 3.45 18.57 -11.16
C ALA A 59 4.41 18.52 -9.95
N ALA A 60 3.88 18.25 -8.74
CA ALA A 60 4.69 18.11 -7.54
C ALA A 60 5.54 16.84 -7.59
N ILE A 61 4.99 15.68 -7.96
CA ILE A 61 5.71 14.41 -8.12
C ILE A 61 6.81 14.56 -9.18
N THR A 62 6.50 15.21 -10.31
CA THR A 62 7.47 15.43 -11.39
C THR A 62 8.63 16.32 -10.92
N ARG A 63 8.34 17.36 -10.15
CA ARG A 63 9.35 18.27 -9.59
C ARG A 63 10.24 17.59 -8.54
N GLU A 64 9.67 16.69 -7.72
CA GLU A 64 10.46 15.85 -6.79
C GLU A 64 11.42 14.93 -7.55
N GLY A 65 11.07 14.54 -8.77
CA GLY A 65 11.80 13.55 -9.55
C GLY A 65 11.53 12.12 -9.06
N VAL A 66 11.39 11.18 -9.99
CA VAL A 66 11.14 9.78 -9.67
C VAL A 66 12.12 8.90 -10.46
N ALA A 67 12.89 8.09 -9.77
CA ALA A 67 13.81 7.13 -10.40
C ALA A 67 13.12 5.81 -10.70
N ARG A 68 12.25 5.34 -9.81
CA ARG A 68 11.52 4.07 -9.96
C ARG A 68 10.08 4.14 -9.46
N ILE A 69 9.22 3.41 -10.15
CA ILE A 69 7.85 3.11 -9.76
C ILE A 69 7.81 1.65 -9.34
N VAL A 70 7.40 1.37 -8.12
CA VAL A 70 7.32 0.04 -7.51
C VAL A 70 5.87 -0.35 -7.39
N LEU A 71 5.49 -1.49 -7.95
CA LEU A 71 4.14 -2.03 -7.84
C LEU A 71 4.18 -3.22 -6.88
N THR A 72 3.39 -3.15 -5.80
CA THR A 72 3.32 -4.23 -4.81
C THR A 72 2.53 -5.43 -5.32
N ASN A 73 1.60 -5.21 -6.25
CA ASN A 73 0.89 -6.27 -6.95
C ASN A 73 0.46 -5.83 -8.35
N ARG A 74 -0.08 -6.78 -9.13
CA ARG A 74 -0.50 -6.56 -10.52
C ARG A 74 -1.63 -5.54 -10.71
N ASN A 75 -2.45 -5.25 -9.68
CA ASN A 75 -3.58 -4.34 -9.78
C ASN A 75 -3.19 -2.87 -9.57
N HIS A 76 -2.00 -2.61 -9.03
CA HIS A 76 -1.52 -1.27 -8.71
C HIS A 76 -0.82 -0.55 -9.87
N PHE A 77 -1.01 -1.04 -11.10
CA PHE A 77 -0.50 -0.39 -12.33
C PHE A 77 -1.15 0.97 -12.62
N ARG A 78 -2.27 1.29 -12.04
CA ARG A 78 -3.20 2.44 -12.22
C ARG A 78 -2.56 3.64 -12.94
N ALA A 79 -1.82 4.49 -12.20
CA ALA A 79 -1.15 5.67 -12.76
C ALA A 79 0.30 5.42 -13.20
N ALA A 80 0.79 4.18 -13.20
CA ALA A 80 2.19 3.89 -13.46
C ALA A 80 2.65 4.33 -14.88
N ALA A 81 1.81 4.10 -15.90
CA ALA A 81 2.13 4.53 -17.26
C ALA A 81 2.23 6.06 -17.36
N ARG A 82 1.25 6.78 -16.80
CA ARG A 82 1.21 8.24 -16.78
C ARG A 82 2.41 8.84 -16.05
N LEU A 83 2.72 8.32 -14.87
CA LEU A 83 3.89 8.80 -14.12
C LEU A 83 5.20 8.48 -14.81
N ARG A 84 5.33 7.28 -15.43
CA ARG A 84 6.50 6.94 -16.24
C ARG A 84 6.69 7.93 -17.39
N GLU A 85 5.63 8.29 -18.11
CA GLU A 85 5.68 9.25 -19.22
C GLU A 85 6.21 10.62 -18.76
N HIS A 86 5.79 11.10 -17.59
CA HIS A 86 6.18 12.41 -17.07
C HIS A 86 7.54 12.44 -16.39
N THR A 87 8.02 11.30 -15.86
CA THR A 87 9.23 11.26 -15.03
C THR A 87 10.38 10.48 -15.65
N GLY A 88 10.11 9.64 -16.64
CA GLY A 88 11.09 8.69 -17.18
C GLY A 88 11.40 7.52 -16.23
N ALA A 89 10.66 7.39 -15.13
CA ALA A 89 10.92 6.38 -14.10
C ALA A 89 10.80 4.95 -14.64
N ARG A 90 11.69 4.05 -14.16
CA ARG A 90 11.61 2.62 -14.44
C ARG A 90 10.54 1.97 -13.60
N VAL A 91 9.79 1.02 -14.16
CA VAL A 91 8.73 0.30 -13.45
C VAL A 91 9.24 -1.07 -13.00
N ALA A 92 9.04 -1.37 -11.73
CA ALA A 92 9.44 -2.61 -11.08
C ALA A 92 8.23 -3.31 -10.47
N VAL A 93 8.12 -4.63 -10.68
CA VAL A 93 7.07 -5.49 -10.13
C VAL A 93 7.61 -6.91 -9.97
N HIS A 94 6.97 -7.71 -9.12
CA HIS A 94 7.32 -9.13 -8.98
C HIS A 94 7.08 -9.90 -10.31
N PRO A 95 7.99 -10.82 -10.72
CA PRO A 95 7.89 -11.53 -12.01
C PRO A 95 6.54 -12.21 -12.26
N ALA A 96 5.92 -12.79 -11.23
CA ALA A 96 4.65 -13.49 -11.35
C ALA A 96 3.48 -12.57 -11.76
N ASP A 97 3.58 -11.27 -11.51
CA ASP A 97 2.58 -10.26 -11.85
C ASP A 97 2.93 -9.45 -13.12
N ALA A 98 4.18 -9.59 -13.61
CA ALA A 98 4.72 -8.74 -14.67
C ALA A 98 3.97 -8.88 -16.01
N ALA A 99 3.54 -10.08 -16.39
CA ALA A 99 2.80 -10.30 -17.63
C ALA A 99 1.47 -9.54 -17.61
N PHE A 100 0.72 -9.63 -16.50
CA PHE A 100 -0.54 -8.91 -16.35
C PHE A 100 -0.36 -7.38 -16.45
N VAL A 101 0.69 -6.83 -15.82
CA VAL A 101 0.98 -5.40 -15.86
C VAL A 101 1.30 -4.94 -17.29
N ARG A 102 2.10 -5.73 -18.04
CA ARG A 102 2.41 -5.44 -19.45
C ARG A 102 1.16 -5.48 -20.33
N ASP A 103 0.25 -6.43 -20.11
CA ASP A 103 -1.01 -6.55 -20.84
C ASP A 103 -1.93 -5.33 -20.59
N LYS A 104 -1.72 -4.59 -19.50
CA LYS A 104 -2.38 -3.30 -19.22
C LYS A 104 -1.68 -2.10 -19.83
N GLY A 105 -0.66 -2.31 -20.67
CA GLY A 105 0.06 -1.24 -21.36
C GLY A 105 1.15 -0.56 -20.53
N VAL A 106 1.52 -1.11 -19.38
CA VAL A 106 2.61 -0.57 -18.55
C VAL A 106 3.90 -1.35 -18.81
N PRO A 107 4.95 -0.73 -19.37
CA PRO A 107 6.26 -1.36 -19.50
C PRO A 107 6.82 -1.75 -18.12
N VAL A 108 7.31 -2.97 -18.00
CA VAL A 108 8.00 -3.46 -16.80
C VAL A 108 9.48 -3.62 -17.12
N ASP A 109 10.30 -2.83 -16.43
CA ASP A 109 11.75 -2.76 -16.66
C ASP A 109 12.54 -3.66 -15.72
N ASP A 110 12.10 -3.77 -14.47
CA ASP A 110 12.84 -4.46 -13.41
C ASP A 110 11.94 -5.52 -12.74
N ALA A 111 12.57 -6.63 -12.35
CA ALA A 111 11.94 -7.66 -11.53
C ALA A 111 12.23 -7.40 -10.05
N LEU A 112 11.23 -7.55 -9.19
CA LEU A 112 11.40 -7.49 -7.74
C LEU A 112 11.34 -8.91 -7.17
N THR A 113 12.44 -9.36 -6.59
CA THR A 113 12.54 -10.69 -6.00
C THR A 113 12.59 -10.64 -4.47
N HIS A 114 12.14 -11.71 -3.82
CA HIS A 114 12.09 -11.80 -2.37
C HIS A 114 13.46 -11.65 -1.73
N GLY A 115 13.56 -10.82 -0.67
CA GLY A 115 14.82 -10.52 0.02
C GLY A 115 15.68 -9.45 -0.66
N GLU A 116 15.35 -9.06 -1.89
CA GLU A 116 16.04 -7.98 -2.61
C GLU A 116 15.83 -6.64 -1.91
N ARG A 117 16.81 -5.73 -2.07
CA ARG A 117 16.66 -4.36 -1.61
C ARG A 117 16.27 -3.44 -2.77
N ILE A 118 15.21 -2.67 -2.54
CA ILE A 118 14.84 -1.55 -3.41
C ILE A 118 14.80 -0.27 -2.58
N GLY A 119 15.81 0.55 -2.78
CA GLY A 119 16.02 1.69 -1.90
C GLY A 119 16.22 1.28 -0.44
N PRO A 120 15.43 1.83 0.49
CA PRO A 120 15.55 1.48 1.91
C PRO A 120 14.80 0.20 2.25
N PHE A 121 13.99 -0.31 1.33
CA PHE A 121 13.10 -1.44 1.58
C PHE A 121 13.76 -2.79 1.28
N VAL A 122 13.38 -3.77 2.06
CA VAL A 122 13.53 -5.20 1.75
C VAL A 122 12.21 -5.69 1.17
N VAL A 123 12.26 -6.38 0.04
CA VAL A 123 11.10 -7.00 -0.62
C VAL A 123 10.69 -8.25 0.16
N VAL A 124 9.48 -8.25 0.71
CA VAL A 124 8.91 -9.33 1.51
C VAL A 124 7.80 -10.02 0.71
N PRO A 125 7.80 -11.35 0.56
CA PRO A 125 6.70 -12.04 -0.12
C PRO A 125 5.40 -11.88 0.67
N ALA A 126 4.32 -11.56 -0.03
CA ALA A 126 2.98 -11.46 0.55
C ALA A 126 1.90 -12.11 -0.36
N PRO A 127 2.19 -13.26 -1.03
CA PRO A 127 1.28 -13.81 -2.01
C PRO A 127 -0.08 -14.16 -1.43
N GLY A 128 -1.09 -14.16 -2.30
CA GLY A 128 -2.45 -14.57 -1.99
C GLY A 128 -3.50 -13.69 -2.64
N LYS A 129 -3.37 -12.36 -2.61
CA LYS A 129 -4.24 -11.47 -3.40
C LYS A 129 -3.89 -11.56 -4.89
N SER A 130 -2.60 -11.59 -5.19
CA SER A 130 -2.04 -12.01 -6.47
C SER A 130 -0.85 -12.93 -6.22
N PRO A 131 -0.41 -13.71 -7.25
CA PRO A 131 0.76 -14.58 -7.12
C PRO A 131 2.06 -13.82 -6.82
N GLY A 132 2.16 -12.60 -7.35
CA GLY A 132 3.34 -11.74 -7.22
C GLY A 132 3.21 -10.65 -6.16
N GLU A 133 2.25 -10.73 -5.26
CA GLU A 133 2.11 -9.70 -4.23
C GLU A 133 3.29 -9.70 -3.28
N ILE A 134 3.80 -8.49 -3.02
CA ILE A 134 4.89 -8.20 -2.10
C ILE A 134 4.50 -7.13 -1.09
N ALA A 135 5.17 -7.15 0.04
CA ALA A 135 5.26 -6.03 0.97
C ALA A 135 6.66 -5.42 0.92
N LEU A 136 6.80 -4.16 1.32
CA LEU A 136 8.06 -3.45 1.38
C LEU A 136 8.37 -3.09 2.83
N HIS A 137 9.39 -3.71 3.40
CA HIS A 137 9.80 -3.48 4.78
C HIS A 137 11.02 -2.56 4.86
N TRP A 138 10.90 -1.45 5.59
CA TRP A 138 12.00 -0.57 5.95
C TRP A 138 12.39 -0.79 7.42
N PRO A 139 13.36 -1.68 7.70
CA PRO A 139 13.70 -2.06 9.08
C PRO A 139 14.12 -0.87 9.94
N ASP A 140 15.00 -0.02 9.44
CA ASP A 140 15.60 1.09 10.21
C ASP A 140 14.55 2.12 10.70
N LYS A 141 13.48 2.31 9.93
CA LYS A 141 12.37 3.20 10.30
C LYS A 141 11.16 2.43 10.86
N ARG A 142 11.23 1.12 10.91
CA ARG A 142 10.12 0.25 11.36
C ARG A 142 8.83 0.54 10.58
N ILE A 143 8.95 0.66 9.25
CA ILE A 143 7.83 0.90 8.33
C ILE A 143 7.60 -0.34 7.48
N LEU A 144 6.34 -0.73 7.35
CA LEU A 144 5.89 -1.72 6.39
C LEU A 144 4.89 -1.08 5.44
N VAL A 145 5.10 -1.24 4.13
CA VAL A 145 4.11 -0.88 3.10
C VAL A 145 3.50 -2.18 2.58
N VAL A 146 2.20 -2.25 2.54
CA VAL A 146 1.47 -3.38 1.94
C VAL A 146 0.50 -2.85 0.88
N GLY A 147 0.35 -3.62 -0.18
CA GLY A 147 -0.65 -3.39 -1.20
C GLY A 147 -2.03 -3.87 -0.75
N ASP A 148 -2.58 -4.80 -1.50
CA ASP A 148 -3.90 -5.39 -1.25
C ASP A 148 -3.90 -6.53 -0.22
N ALA A 149 -2.77 -6.82 0.43
CA ALA A 149 -2.68 -7.88 1.43
C ALA A 149 -3.63 -7.62 2.62
N CYS A 150 -3.85 -6.37 2.98
CA CYS A 150 -4.93 -5.93 3.86
C CYS A 150 -5.29 -4.48 3.57
N VAL A 151 -6.47 -4.04 4.02
CA VAL A 151 -6.99 -2.70 3.79
C VAL A 151 -7.33 -2.01 5.11
N GLY A 152 -7.13 -0.68 5.16
CA GLY A 152 -7.37 0.17 6.33
C GLY A 152 -8.85 0.57 6.46
N THR A 153 -9.71 -0.41 6.63
CA THR A 153 -11.15 -0.18 6.83
C THR A 153 -11.72 -1.23 7.79
N PRO A 154 -12.68 -0.88 8.69
CA PRO A 154 -13.15 0.49 8.97
C PRO A 154 -12.03 1.38 9.52
N PRO A 155 -12.21 2.71 9.57
CA PRO A 155 -11.21 3.63 10.14
C PRO A 155 -10.68 3.17 11.50
N GLY A 156 -9.35 3.16 11.67
CA GLY A 156 -8.65 2.64 12.84
C GLY A 156 -8.57 1.11 12.93
N GLY A 157 -9.10 0.38 11.94
CA GLY A 157 -9.05 -1.08 11.84
C GLY A 157 -8.40 -1.58 10.56
N LEU A 158 -8.25 -2.90 10.47
CA LEU A 158 -7.80 -3.58 9.25
C LEU A 158 -8.80 -4.66 8.87
N SER A 159 -8.97 -4.88 7.57
CA SER A 159 -9.75 -5.99 7.03
C SER A 159 -9.08 -6.61 5.81
N LEU A 160 -9.59 -7.73 5.34
CA LEU A 160 -9.25 -8.28 4.03
C LEU A 160 -10.21 -7.74 2.98
N LEU A 161 -9.76 -7.72 1.74
CA LEU A 161 -10.64 -7.53 0.59
C LEU A 161 -11.70 -8.64 0.50
N PRO A 162 -12.82 -8.41 -0.21
CA PRO A 162 -13.79 -9.47 -0.46
C PRO A 162 -13.14 -10.72 -1.11
N PRO A 163 -13.51 -11.94 -0.70
CA PRO A 163 -12.89 -13.17 -1.23
C PRO A 163 -12.91 -13.28 -2.75
N ALA A 164 -13.91 -12.72 -3.42
CA ALA A 164 -14.06 -12.74 -4.87
C ALA A 164 -12.93 -12.02 -5.65
N VAL A 165 -12.13 -11.18 -4.97
CA VAL A 165 -11.00 -10.45 -5.58
C VAL A 165 -9.64 -10.91 -5.04
N ILE A 166 -9.60 -12.00 -4.28
CA ILE A 166 -8.39 -12.62 -3.74
C ILE A 166 -8.17 -13.95 -4.46
N ASP A 167 -7.01 -14.13 -5.10
CA ASP A 167 -6.72 -15.33 -5.88
C ASP A 167 -6.61 -16.59 -4.99
N ALA A 168 -5.93 -16.47 -3.84
CA ALA A 168 -5.64 -17.57 -2.92
C ALA A 168 -5.81 -17.13 -1.45
N PRO A 169 -7.05 -17.11 -0.91
CA PRO A 169 -7.35 -16.56 0.43
C PRO A 169 -6.54 -17.19 1.58
N ASP A 170 -6.32 -18.51 1.53
CA ASP A 170 -5.56 -19.18 2.58
C ASP A 170 -4.06 -18.89 2.50
N GLU A 171 -3.53 -18.66 1.31
CA GLU A 171 -2.16 -18.22 1.13
C GLU A 171 -1.97 -16.80 1.67
N LEU A 172 -2.91 -15.90 1.38
CA LEU A 172 -2.91 -14.54 1.92
C LEU A 172 -2.90 -14.55 3.46
N ARG A 173 -3.75 -15.36 4.09
CA ARG A 173 -3.78 -15.52 5.54
C ARG A 173 -2.45 -16.03 6.09
N ARG A 174 -1.80 -17.01 5.43
CA ARG A 174 -0.47 -17.49 5.81
C ARG A 174 0.58 -16.39 5.69
N SER A 175 0.56 -15.61 4.60
CA SER A 175 1.46 -14.49 4.38
C SER A 175 1.33 -13.45 5.50
N LEU A 176 0.11 -13.05 5.85
CA LEU A 176 -0.13 -12.06 6.91
C LEU A 176 0.26 -12.58 8.29
N ARG A 177 0.00 -13.87 8.62
CA ARG A 177 0.48 -14.48 9.88
C ARG A 177 2.00 -14.41 9.99
N ARG A 178 2.71 -14.77 8.92
CA ARG A 178 4.17 -14.74 8.89
C ARG A 178 4.69 -13.30 9.04
N ILE A 179 4.15 -12.33 8.31
CA ILE A 179 4.54 -10.92 8.40
C ILE A 179 4.32 -10.39 9.83
N ALA A 180 3.17 -10.66 10.43
CA ALA A 180 2.84 -10.23 11.78
C ALA A 180 3.75 -10.86 12.86
N ALA A 181 4.22 -12.09 12.63
CA ALA A 181 5.10 -12.81 13.56
C ALA A 181 6.56 -12.38 13.43
N GLU A 182 7.08 -12.28 12.22
CA GLU A 182 8.50 -12.17 11.93
C GLU A 182 9.03 -10.74 11.78
N LEU A 183 8.19 -9.79 11.30
CA LEU A 183 8.67 -8.44 11.03
C LEU A 183 8.43 -7.50 12.22
N ASP A 184 9.43 -6.64 12.46
CA ASP A 184 9.30 -5.53 13.40
C ASP A 184 8.96 -4.24 12.63
N PHE A 185 7.74 -3.72 12.86
CA PHE A 185 7.29 -2.45 12.32
C PHE A 185 6.28 -1.78 13.27
N ASP A 186 6.26 -0.47 13.25
CA ASP A 186 5.30 0.34 14.02
C ASP A 186 4.34 1.09 13.08
N THR A 187 4.85 1.53 11.93
CA THR A 187 4.05 2.16 10.88
C THR A 187 3.67 1.11 9.83
N LEU A 188 2.38 1.05 9.50
CA LEU A 188 1.84 0.24 8.41
C LEU A 188 1.17 1.17 7.40
N LEU A 189 1.82 1.35 6.25
CA LEU A 189 1.29 2.11 5.12
C LEU A 189 0.48 1.19 4.22
N LEU A 190 -0.73 1.61 3.89
CA LEU A 190 -1.72 0.82 3.17
C LEU A 190 -2.05 1.49 1.84
N ALA A 191 -1.97 0.73 0.76
CA ALA A 191 -2.38 1.22 -0.56
C ALA A 191 -3.88 1.52 -0.62
N ASP A 192 -4.67 0.86 0.23
CA ASP A 192 -6.12 1.00 0.29
C ASP A 192 -6.59 1.30 1.72
N GLY A 193 -7.38 2.37 1.89
CA GLY A 193 -7.93 2.79 3.18
C GLY A 193 -6.94 3.57 4.06
N GLU A 194 -7.19 3.62 5.36
CA GLU A 194 -6.42 4.43 6.31
C GLU A 194 -5.16 3.71 6.78
N SER A 195 -3.99 4.34 6.58
CA SER A 195 -2.71 3.84 7.07
C SER A 195 -2.61 3.93 8.60
N VAL A 196 -1.97 2.93 9.23
CA VAL A 196 -1.75 2.89 10.68
C VAL A 196 -0.35 3.43 11.00
N LEU A 197 -0.27 4.67 11.46
CA LEU A 197 1.01 5.36 11.65
C LEU A 197 1.73 4.96 12.95
N ARG A 198 1.03 4.35 13.91
CA ARG A 198 1.57 3.80 15.16
C ARG A 198 0.84 2.53 15.54
N GLY A 199 1.57 1.54 16.06
CA GLY A 199 0.99 0.26 16.46
C GLY A 199 0.56 -0.61 15.27
N GLY A 200 1.14 -0.42 14.07
CA GLY A 200 0.80 -1.14 12.84
C GLY A 200 0.92 -2.65 12.99
N ARG A 201 2.01 -3.14 13.63
CA ARG A 201 2.18 -4.58 13.90
C ARG A 201 1.06 -5.11 14.78
N ALA A 202 0.71 -4.41 15.86
CA ALA A 202 -0.37 -4.82 16.76
C ALA A 202 -1.74 -4.80 16.03
N ALA A 203 -1.97 -3.85 15.12
CA ALA A 203 -3.17 -3.83 14.29
C ALA A 203 -3.22 -5.05 13.37
N LEU A 204 -2.12 -5.42 12.72
CA LEU A 204 -2.04 -6.61 11.88
C LEU A 204 -2.22 -7.90 12.68
N GLN A 205 -1.66 -7.99 13.88
CA GLN A 205 -1.85 -9.13 14.79
C GLN A 205 -3.33 -9.30 15.18
N ARG A 206 -4.05 -8.19 15.43
CA ARG A 206 -5.51 -8.25 15.68
C ARG A 206 -6.28 -8.80 14.47
N LEU A 207 -5.95 -8.34 13.27
CA LEU A 207 -6.56 -8.89 12.05
C LEU A 207 -6.27 -10.39 11.92
N VAL A 208 -5.03 -10.81 12.09
CA VAL A 208 -4.60 -12.22 12.00
C VAL A 208 -5.34 -13.10 13.01
N ALA A 209 -5.57 -12.61 14.23
CA ALA A 209 -6.31 -13.34 15.26
C ALA A 209 -7.76 -13.68 14.84
N THR A 210 -8.35 -12.91 13.91
CA THR A 210 -9.71 -13.20 13.41
C THR A 210 -9.76 -14.39 12.44
N PHE A 211 -8.61 -14.84 11.90
CA PHE A 211 -8.58 -15.90 10.87
C PHE A 211 -8.90 -17.29 11.42
N ASP A 212 -8.77 -17.51 12.71
CA ASP A 212 -8.99 -18.81 13.36
C ASP A 212 -10.40 -18.91 14.01
N GLY A 213 -11.33 -18.03 13.57
CA GLY A 213 -12.72 -18.06 14.05
C GLY A 213 -12.93 -17.46 15.45
N SER A 214 -11.90 -16.92 16.06
CA SER A 214 -11.99 -16.14 17.29
C SER A 214 -12.42 -14.72 16.93
N ALA A 215 -13.75 -14.50 16.77
CA ALA A 215 -14.26 -13.14 16.65
C ALA A 215 -13.77 -12.32 17.87
N PRO A 216 -13.14 -11.15 17.70
CA PRO A 216 -12.87 -10.29 18.83
C PRO A 216 -14.22 -9.94 19.46
N THR A 217 -14.32 -10.17 20.78
CA THR A 217 -15.49 -9.75 21.56
C THR A 217 -15.73 -8.27 21.25
N PRO A 218 -16.95 -7.88 20.79
CA PRO A 218 -17.22 -6.47 20.51
C PRO A 218 -16.96 -5.70 21.81
N VAL A 219 -16.10 -4.72 21.79
CA VAL A 219 -15.93 -3.76 22.88
C VAL A 219 -17.27 -3.05 22.99
N ALA A 220 -18.01 -3.33 24.03
CA ALA A 220 -19.30 -2.70 24.30
C ALA A 220 -19.08 -1.18 24.38
N MET A 221 -19.66 -0.46 23.42
CA MET A 221 -19.71 1.00 23.49
C MET A 221 -20.48 1.37 24.77
N PRO A 222 -19.98 2.27 25.62
CA PRO A 222 -20.75 2.76 26.75
C PRO A 222 -22.00 3.44 26.23
N ARG A 223 -23.17 3.03 26.74
CA ARG A 223 -24.43 3.71 26.46
C ARG A 223 -24.30 5.15 26.97
N GLN A 224 -24.42 6.09 26.08
CA GLN A 224 -24.55 7.50 26.48
C GLN A 224 -25.85 7.68 27.27
N PRO A 225 -25.86 8.50 28.33
CA PRO A 225 -27.01 8.79 29.13
C PRO A 225 -28.09 9.58 28.40
#